data_6f752b554be99b208abc9f8d94f49d7c
#
_entry.id   6f752b554be99b208abc9f8d94f49d7c
#
_cell.length_a   1.000
_cell.length_b   1.000
_cell.length_c   1.000
_cell.angle_alpha   90.00
_cell.angle_beta   90.00
_cell.angle_gamma   90.00
#
_symmetry.space_group_name_H-M   'P 1'
#
loop_
_entity.id
_entity.type
_entity.pdbx_description
1 polymer ?
#
loop_
_entity_poly.entity_id
_entity_poly.type
_entity_poly.pdbx_seq_one_letter_code
_entity_poly.pdbx_strand_id
1 'polypeptide(L)'
;MKIKTQKNILSGNYYIMIKGTRAFICGIRGYSLKKNEISFLKKYKPWGVILFSRNIKSIEQTQNLTNSIKKILVNQNYPILIDEEGGRISRLKKFIDNSIFSAKYFGDLYKKDRQKFDTYLTVYVKQISYLLRLIGVNINTVPVLDLHRKKSHKIVGDRSYSSNKKLLSKIGDIAIDKFHQNRIGTVMKHIPGHGLAKVDSHYRLPNIDKDLKYLKQNDFYPFFKKKAILGMTGHLLFKKLDPINNVSHS
;
A
#
# COMPACT_ATOMS: atom_id res chain seq x y z
N MET A 1 -12.78 -5.98 22.45
CA MET A 1 -12.54 -4.59 22.00
C MET A 1 -13.50 -4.28 20.86
N LYS A 2 -14.50 -3.43 21.10
CA LYS A 2 -15.53 -3.10 20.10
C LYS A 2 -14.95 -2.12 19.09
N ILE A 3 -14.84 -2.53 17.83
CA ILE A 3 -14.47 -1.64 16.71
C ILE A 3 -15.64 -0.68 16.48
N LYS A 4 -15.48 0.60 16.85
CA LYS A 4 -16.39 1.66 16.45
C LYS A 4 -16.22 1.92 14.97
N THR A 5 -17.20 1.52 14.18
CA THR A 5 -17.34 1.91 12.76
C THR A 5 -17.52 3.41 12.67
N GLN A 6 -16.52 4.13 12.16
CA GLN A 6 -16.70 5.52 11.71
C GLN A 6 -17.61 5.52 10.47
N LYS A 7 -18.84 5.96 10.65
CA LYS A 7 -19.77 6.31 9.55
C LYS A 7 -19.24 7.58 8.86
N ASN A 8 -19.29 7.59 7.53
CA ASN A 8 -19.05 8.71 6.61
C ASN A 8 -17.60 8.98 6.18
N ILE A 9 -17.05 8.18 5.23
CA ILE A 9 -15.96 8.65 4.34
C ILE A 9 -16.18 8.26 2.85
N LEU A 10 -17.08 7.36 2.53
CA LEU A 10 -17.42 7.06 1.12
C LEU A 10 -18.94 6.97 0.98
N SER A 11 -19.55 7.97 0.37
CA SER A 11 -20.94 7.89 -0.07
C SER A 11 -21.08 6.74 -1.10
N GLY A 12 -21.67 5.64 -0.65
CA GLY A 12 -22.27 4.61 -1.48
C GLY A 12 -21.40 3.44 -1.90
N ASN A 13 -20.84 2.68 -0.97
CA ASN A 13 -20.74 1.21 -1.05
C ASN A 13 -19.93 0.69 0.13
N TYR A 14 -20.62 0.28 1.17
CA TYR A 14 -20.04 -0.45 2.29
C TYR A 14 -19.44 -1.76 1.77
N TYR A 15 -18.22 -2.08 2.17
CA TYR A 15 -17.71 -3.44 2.07
C TYR A 15 -18.63 -4.34 2.91
N ILE A 16 -19.59 -4.99 2.27
CA ILE A 16 -20.42 -5.98 2.94
C ILE A 16 -19.48 -7.12 3.33
N MET A 17 -19.17 -7.22 4.62
CA MET A 17 -18.43 -8.38 5.13
C MET A 17 -19.28 -9.61 4.88
N ILE A 18 -18.85 -10.45 3.94
CA ILE A 18 -19.51 -11.74 3.68
C ILE A 18 -19.38 -12.58 4.96
N LYS A 19 -20.50 -13.12 5.44
CA LYS A 19 -20.51 -14.00 6.61
C LYS A 19 -19.44 -15.09 6.45
N GLY A 20 -18.55 -15.21 7.42
CA GLY A 20 -17.45 -16.17 7.42
C GLY A 20 -16.16 -15.70 6.73
N THR A 21 -16.04 -14.41 6.37
CA THR A 21 -14.76 -13.81 5.89
C THR A 21 -13.70 -13.89 6.97
N ARG A 22 -12.51 -14.35 6.62
CA ARG A 22 -11.36 -14.48 7.52
C ARG A 22 -10.42 -13.28 7.37
N ALA A 23 -9.83 -12.83 8.47
CA ALA A 23 -8.97 -11.65 8.55
C ALA A 23 -7.56 -11.90 8.00
N PHE A 24 -7.43 -12.27 6.72
CA PHE A 24 -6.16 -12.34 6.03
C PHE A 24 -6.29 -11.98 4.55
N ILE A 25 -5.19 -11.57 3.95
CA ILE A 25 -5.03 -11.28 2.52
C ILE A 25 -4.06 -12.30 1.95
N CYS A 26 -4.37 -12.86 0.78
CA CYS A 26 -3.48 -13.82 0.11
C CYS A 26 -3.16 -13.42 -1.33
N GLY A 27 -2.06 -13.92 -1.85
CA GLY A 27 -1.69 -13.79 -3.27
C GLY A 27 -2.21 -14.95 -4.11
N ILE A 28 -2.19 -14.77 -5.44
CA ILE A 28 -2.53 -15.78 -6.44
C ILE A 28 -1.23 -16.18 -7.18
N ARG A 29 -1.17 -17.45 -7.63
CA ARG A 29 0.05 -18.01 -8.22
C ARG A 29 0.32 -17.48 -9.63
N GLY A 30 -0.70 -17.38 -10.49
CA GLY A 30 -0.50 -17.12 -11.92
C GLY A 30 -1.57 -16.22 -12.54
N TYR A 31 -1.72 -16.31 -13.85
CA TYR A 31 -2.61 -15.47 -14.67
C TYR A 31 -4.09 -15.88 -14.59
N SER A 32 -4.37 -17.06 -14.08
CA SER A 32 -5.72 -17.60 -13.87
C SER A 32 -5.75 -18.44 -12.59
N LEU A 33 -6.94 -18.62 -12.02
CA LEU A 33 -7.13 -19.46 -10.84
C LEU A 33 -7.03 -20.94 -11.19
N LYS A 34 -6.23 -21.69 -10.43
CA LYS A 34 -6.17 -23.15 -10.48
C LYS A 34 -7.27 -23.76 -9.61
N LYS A 35 -7.62 -25.03 -9.83
CA LYS A 35 -8.67 -25.75 -9.10
C LYS A 35 -8.47 -25.70 -7.57
N ASN A 36 -7.23 -25.87 -7.09
CA ASN A 36 -6.91 -25.79 -5.67
C ASN A 36 -7.08 -24.37 -5.10
N GLU A 37 -6.75 -23.32 -5.87
CA GLU A 37 -6.97 -21.93 -5.45
C GLU A 37 -8.45 -21.57 -5.38
N ILE A 38 -9.26 -22.08 -6.33
CA ILE A 38 -10.72 -21.93 -6.30
C ILE A 38 -11.29 -22.58 -5.04
N SER A 39 -10.88 -23.81 -4.73
CA SER A 39 -11.31 -24.54 -3.53
C SER A 39 -10.88 -23.82 -2.26
N PHE A 40 -9.64 -23.28 -2.22
CA PHE A 40 -9.11 -22.49 -1.11
C PHE A 40 -9.94 -21.22 -0.88
N LEU A 41 -10.17 -20.41 -1.92
CA LEU A 41 -10.95 -19.18 -1.83
C LEU A 41 -12.37 -19.42 -1.34
N LYS A 42 -13.06 -20.46 -1.86
CA LYS A 42 -14.40 -20.86 -1.40
C LYS A 42 -14.43 -21.29 0.05
N LYS A 43 -13.44 -22.08 0.49
CA LYS A 43 -13.37 -22.65 1.85
C LYS A 43 -13.01 -21.62 2.89
N TYR A 44 -11.96 -20.82 2.63
CA TYR A 44 -11.36 -19.95 3.63
C TYR A 44 -11.82 -18.49 3.54
N LYS A 45 -12.38 -18.06 2.41
CA LYS A 45 -12.95 -16.71 2.20
C LYS A 45 -12.03 -15.60 2.76
N PRO A 46 -10.80 -15.42 2.23
CA PRO A 46 -9.91 -14.36 2.69
C PRO A 46 -10.60 -13.00 2.59
N TRP A 47 -10.16 -12.03 3.41
CA TRP A 47 -10.68 -10.66 3.35
C TRP A 47 -10.35 -9.98 2.02
N GLY A 48 -9.18 -10.27 1.44
CA GLY A 48 -8.77 -9.71 0.16
C GLY A 48 -7.75 -10.58 -0.56
N VAL A 49 -7.53 -10.25 -1.82
CA VAL A 49 -6.49 -10.83 -2.67
C VAL A 49 -5.54 -9.74 -3.13
N ILE A 50 -4.22 -9.97 -3.02
CA ILE A 50 -3.20 -9.06 -3.54
C ILE A 50 -2.60 -9.63 -4.83
N LEU A 51 -2.52 -8.78 -5.88
CA LEU A 51 -1.92 -9.11 -7.16
C LEU A 51 -0.48 -8.61 -7.24
N PHE A 52 0.36 -9.40 -7.91
CA PHE A 52 1.76 -9.12 -8.21
C PHE A 52 2.01 -9.15 -9.72
N SER A 53 3.20 -8.76 -10.15
CA SER A 53 3.58 -8.76 -11.59
C SER A 53 3.33 -10.12 -12.28
N ARG A 54 3.48 -11.23 -11.54
CA ARG A 54 3.21 -12.60 -12.03
C ARG A 54 1.74 -12.87 -12.38
N ASN A 55 0.83 -12.02 -11.92
CA ASN A 55 -0.60 -12.13 -12.18
C ASN A 55 -1.09 -11.28 -13.35
N ILE A 56 -0.21 -10.44 -13.92
CA ILE A 56 -0.57 -9.40 -14.89
C ILE A 56 0.14 -9.67 -16.20
N LYS A 57 -0.63 -9.99 -17.26
CA LYS A 57 -0.14 -10.22 -18.62
C LYS A 57 -0.68 -9.17 -19.59
N SER A 58 -1.99 -9.00 -19.63
CA SER A 58 -2.72 -8.01 -20.41
C SER A 58 -3.89 -7.45 -19.59
N ILE A 59 -4.50 -6.36 -20.03
CA ILE A 59 -5.70 -5.79 -19.40
C ILE A 59 -6.80 -6.84 -19.34
N GLU A 60 -7.16 -7.41 -20.47
CA GLU A 60 -8.22 -8.42 -20.60
C GLU A 60 -7.97 -9.64 -19.70
N GLN A 61 -6.75 -10.21 -19.73
CA GLN A 61 -6.42 -11.36 -18.88
C GLN A 61 -6.56 -11.00 -17.39
N THR A 62 -6.12 -9.80 -16.98
CA THR A 62 -6.18 -9.39 -15.57
C THR A 62 -7.63 -9.13 -15.13
N GLN A 63 -8.46 -8.54 -16.00
CA GLN A 63 -9.90 -8.40 -15.78
C GLN A 63 -10.57 -9.78 -15.60
N ASN A 64 -10.25 -10.74 -16.46
CA ASN A 64 -10.79 -12.10 -16.35
C ASN A 64 -10.40 -12.78 -15.04
N LEU A 65 -9.16 -12.59 -14.56
CA LEU A 65 -8.71 -13.09 -13.27
C LEU A 65 -9.49 -12.43 -12.11
N THR A 66 -9.59 -11.10 -12.08
CA THR A 66 -10.26 -10.37 -10.99
C THR A 66 -11.77 -10.64 -10.98
N ASN A 67 -12.41 -10.72 -12.15
CA ASN A 67 -13.82 -11.10 -12.28
C ASN A 67 -14.07 -12.54 -11.78
N SER A 68 -13.17 -13.48 -12.08
CA SER A 68 -13.24 -14.84 -11.57
C SER A 68 -13.17 -14.89 -10.03
N ILE A 69 -12.26 -14.11 -9.42
CA ILE A 69 -12.16 -13.99 -7.96
C ILE A 69 -13.47 -13.46 -7.36
N LYS A 70 -13.99 -12.35 -7.93
CA LYS A 70 -15.23 -11.71 -7.47
C LYS A 70 -16.45 -12.64 -7.61
N LYS A 71 -16.52 -13.40 -8.71
CA LYS A 71 -17.57 -14.39 -8.95
C LYS A 71 -17.54 -15.53 -7.93
N ILE A 72 -16.36 -16.09 -7.65
CA ILE A 72 -16.19 -17.19 -6.69
C ILE A 72 -16.58 -16.77 -5.28
N LEU A 73 -16.26 -15.52 -4.89
CA LEU A 73 -16.53 -14.97 -3.56
C LEU A 73 -17.88 -14.23 -3.48
N VAL A 74 -18.64 -14.22 -4.58
CA VAL A 74 -20.00 -13.62 -4.68
C VAL A 74 -20.01 -12.17 -4.18
N ASN A 75 -18.98 -11.38 -4.54
CA ASN A 75 -18.85 -10.00 -4.14
C ASN A 75 -18.18 -9.16 -5.24
N GLN A 76 -18.95 -8.30 -5.91
CA GLN A 76 -18.44 -7.42 -6.98
C GLN A 76 -17.46 -6.35 -6.45
N ASN A 77 -17.59 -5.99 -5.18
CA ASN A 77 -16.70 -5.02 -4.51
C ASN A 77 -15.61 -5.70 -3.68
N TYR A 78 -15.34 -6.99 -3.96
CA TYR A 78 -14.33 -7.76 -3.23
C TYR A 78 -12.97 -7.02 -3.21
N PRO A 79 -12.29 -6.93 -2.05
CA PRO A 79 -11.00 -6.26 -1.94
C PRO A 79 -9.93 -6.94 -2.79
N ILE A 80 -9.46 -6.25 -3.82
CA ILE A 80 -8.32 -6.67 -4.65
C ILE A 80 -7.26 -5.58 -4.58
N LEU A 81 -6.09 -5.97 -4.10
CA LEU A 81 -4.98 -5.09 -3.79
C LEU A 81 -3.84 -5.21 -4.80
N ILE A 82 -3.03 -4.17 -4.90
CA ILE A 82 -1.80 -4.14 -5.70
C ILE A 82 -0.76 -3.20 -5.11
N ASP A 83 0.53 -3.48 -5.35
CA ASP A 83 1.64 -2.56 -5.07
C ASP A 83 1.96 -1.73 -6.32
N GLU A 84 1.22 -0.67 -6.58
CA GLU A 84 1.48 0.25 -7.68
C GLU A 84 1.94 1.60 -7.12
N GLU A 85 3.24 1.68 -6.74
CA GLU A 85 3.83 2.88 -6.11
C GLU A 85 4.31 3.91 -7.14
N GLY A 86 4.54 3.47 -8.37
CA GLY A 86 5.30 4.19 -9.38
C GLY A 86 6.82 3.98 -9.22
N GLY A 87 7.60 4.58 -10.12
CA GLY A 87 9.03 4.40 -10.13
C GLY A 87 9.42 2.92 -10.30
N ARG A 88 10.36 2.44 -9.48
CA ARG A 88 10.82 1.04 -9.55
C ARG A 88 9.80 0.00 -9.06
N ILE A 89 8.81 0.40 -8.26
CA ILE A 89 7.76 -0.49 -7.73
C ILE A 89 6.47 -0.23 -8.50
N SER A 90 6.39 -0.81 -9.69
CA SER A 90 5.19 -0.81 -10.52
C SER A 90 4.87 -2.22 -11.00
N ARG A 91 3.61 -2.59 -10.94
CA ARG A 91 3.09 -3.86 -11.48
C ARG A 91 2.46 -3.66 -12.86
N LEU A 92 2.18 -2.39 -13.21
CA LEU A 92 1.54 -2.00 -14.48
C LEU A 92 2.52 -1.71 -15.61
N LYS A 93 3.81 -2.04 -15.46
CA LYS A 93 4.88 -1.76 -16.46
C LYS A 93 4.59 -2.27 -17.87
N LYS A 94 3.73 -3.29 -18.01
CA LYS A 94 3.30 -3.81 -19.31
C LYS A 94 2.26 -2.92 -20.00
N PHE A 95 1.62 -2.03 -19.27
CA PHE A 95 0.55 -1.16 -19.77
C PHE A 95 1.01 0.28 -19.91
N ILE A 96 1.86 0.73 -19.00
CA ILE A 96 2.35 2.10 -18.93
C ILE A 96 3.75 2.15 -18.33
N ASP A 97 4.62 2.94 -18.92
CA ASP A 97 5.90 3.29 -18.27
C ASP A 97 5.69 4.48 -17.32
N ASN A 98 5.71 4.18 -16.04
CA ASN A 98 5.64 5.16 -14.95
C ASN A 98 6.92 5.18 -14.11
N SER A 99 8.03 4.72 -14.67
CA SER A 99 9.32 4.58 -13.98
C SER A 99 9.87 5.90 -13.43
N ILE A 100 9.58 7.03 -14.08
CA ILE A 100 9.99 8.36 -13.62
C ILE A 100 9.13 8.88 -12.46
N PHE A 101 7.90 8.42 -12.29
CA PHE A 101 6.95 8.92 -11.30
C PHE A 101 7.11 8.24 -9.95
N SER A 102 8.32 8.29 -9.39
CA SER A 102 8.58 7.81 -8.03
C SER A 102 8.03 8.77 -6.97
N ALA A 103 7.87 8.30 -5.73
CA ALA A 103 7.50 9.17 -4.61
C ALA A 103 8.53 10.30 -4.43
N LYS A 104 9.82 9.99 -4.61
CA LYS A 104 10.89 11.02 -4.56
C LYS A 104 10.70 12.11 -5.62
N TYR A 105 10.35 11.74 -6.85
CA TYR A 105 10.05 12.70 -7.91
C TYR A 105 8.98 13.70 -7.47
N PHE A 106 7.85 13.21 -6.96
CA PHE A 106 6.78 14.07 -6.45
C PHE A 106 7.20 14.88 -5.23
N GLY A 107 8.00 14.31 -4.33
CA GLY A 107 8.54 15.02 -3.18
C GLY A 107 9.47 16.17 -3.55
N ASP A 108 10.30 16.00 -4.56
CA ASP A 108 11.19 17.03 -5.06
C ASP A 108 10.42 18.10 -5.86
N LEU A 109 9.44 17.68 -6.66
CA LEU A 109 8.55 18.60 -7.37
C LEU A 109 7.73 19.46 -6.41
N TYR A 110 7.24 18.88 -5.30
CA TYR A 110 6.54 19.63 -4.25
C TYR A 110 7.35 20.78 -3.68
N LYS A 111 8.67 20.60 -3.52
CA LYS A 111 9.58 21.65 -3.01
C LYS A 111 9.88 22.71 -4.07
N LYS A 112 9.99 22.28 -5.33
CA LYS A 112 10.40 23.15 -6.44
C LYS A 112 9.24 23.99 -6.99
N ASP A 113 8.07 23.36 -7.21
CA ASP A 113 6.92 23.98 -7.86
C ASP A 113 5.64 23.30 -7.38
N ARG A 114 4.91 23.97 -6.50
CA ARG A 114 3.69 23.48 -5.88
C ARG A 114 2.54 23.29 -6.88
N GLN A 115 2.43 24.19 -7.85
CA GLN A 115 1.37 24.14 -8.86
C GLN A 115 1.59 22.94 -9.80
N LYS A 116 2.81 22.77 -10.30
CA LYS A 116 3.17 21.57 -11.10
C LYS A 116 3.01 20.29 -10.32
N PHE A 117 3.42 20.27 -9.04
CA PHE A 117 3.20 19.10 -8.17
C PHE A 117 1.72 18.71 -8.14
N ASP A 118 0.83 19.67 -7.85
CA ASP A 118 -0.59 19.35 -7.72
C ASP A 118 -1.19 18.87 -9.05
N THR A 119 -0.83 19.51 -10.16
CA THR A 119 -1.25 19.14 -11.50
C THR A 119 -0.76 17.73 -11.86
N TYR A 120 0.54 17.47 -11.72
CA TYR A 120 1.14 16.21 -12.16
C TYR A 120 0.72 15.05 -11.27
N LEU A 121 0.66 15.25 -9.94
CA LEU A 121 0.15 14.22 -9.05
C LEU A 121 -1.32 13.90 -9.32
N THR A 122 -2.14 14.92 -9.63
CA THR A 122 -3.56 14.73 -9.96
C THR A 122 -3.72 13.89 -11.23
N VAL A 123 -2.99 14.24 -12.29
CA VAL A 123 -3.04 13.49 -13.56
C VAL A 123 -2.54 12.05 -13.35
N TYR A 124 -1.40 11.90 -12.70
CA TYR A 124 -0.83 10.59 -12.38
C TYR A 124 -1.81 9.70 -11.61
N VAL A 125 -2.36 10.22 -10.49
CA VAL A 125 -3.31 9.44 -9.67
C VAL A 125 -4.57 9.10 -10.44
N LYS A 126 -5.13 10.03 -11.23
CA LYS A 126 -6.29 9.75 -12.08
C LYS A 126 -6.03 8.62 -13.07
N GLN A 127 -4.87 8.66 -13.75
CA GLN A 127 -4.50 7.66 -14.75
C GLN A 127 -4.27 6.28 -14.11
N ILE A 128 -3.50 6.21 -13.03
CA ILE A 128 -3.28 4.95 -12.30
C ILE A 128 -4.60 4.41 -11.74
N SER A 129 -5.41 5.25 -11.13
CA SER A 129 -6.73 4.84 -10.60
C SER A 129 -7.65 4.32 -11.69
N TYR A 130 -7.65 4.93 -12.87
CA TYR A 130 -8.41 4.44 -14.03
C TYR A 130 -7.95 3.03 -14.44
N LEU A 131 -6.65 2.82 -14.63
CA LEU A 131 -6.09 1.51 -14.99
C LEU A 131 -6.37 0.44 -13.92
N LEU A 132 -6.25 0.79 -12.64
CA LEU A 132 -6.54 -0.12 -11.54
C LEU A 132 -8.01 -0.57 -11.56
N ARG A 133 -8.95 0.38 -11.70
CA ARG A 133 -10.37 0.04 -11.80
C ARG A 133 -10.67 -0.78 -13.05
N LEU A 134 -10.05 -0.44 -14.18
CA LEU A 134 -10.20 -1.16 -15.43
C LEU A 134 -9.86 -2.64 -15.27
N ILE A 135 -8.78 -2.96 -14.57
CA ILE A 135 -8.38 -4.36 -14.29
C ILE A 135 -9.05 -4.96 -13.04
N GLY A 136 -10.05 -4.27 -12.47
CA GLY A 136 -10.84 -4.76 -11.34
C GLY A 136 -10.20 -4.64 -9.96
N VAL A 137 -9.07 -3.93 -9.82
CA VAL A 137 -8.38 -3.61 -8.55
C VAL A 137 -9.03 -2.38 -7.92
N ASN A 138 -9.24 -2.41 -6.59
CA ASN A 138 -9.89 -1.33 -5.85
C ASN A 138 -9.09 -0.80 -4.66
N ILE A 139 -7.93 -1.38 -4.35
CA ILE A 139 -7.03 -0.92 -3.28
C ILE A 139 -5.60 -0.87 -3.81
N ASN A 140 -4.93 0.27 -3.65
CA ASN A 140 -3.50 0.41 -3.92
C ASN A 140 -2.71 0.54 -2.62
N THR A 141 -1.59 -0.19 -2.49
CA THR A 141 -0.78 -0.16 -1.27
C THR A 141 0.17 1.04 -1.26
N VAL A 142 -0.40 2.21 -1.25
CA VAL A 142 0.22 3.54 -1.15
C VAL A 142 -0.50 4.39 -0.11
N PRO A 143 0.16 5.42 0.45
CA PRO A 143 1.53 5.88 0.24
C PRO A 143 2.57 5.14 1.08
N VAL A 144 3.84 5.18 0.62
CA VAL A 144 4.99 4.84 1.46
C VAL A 144 5.31 6.06 2.33
N LEU A 145 5.18 5.91 3.65
CA LEU A 145 5.41 6.97 4.64
C LEU A 145 6.71 6.77 5.42
N ASP A 146 7.62 5.95 4.91
CA ASP A 146 8.95 5.75 5.45
C ASP A 146 9.83 6.97 5.15
N LEU A 147 10.55 7.48 6.17
CA LEU A 147 11.47 8.60 6.00
C LEU A 147 12.67 8.21 5.13
N HIS A 148 12.95 9.01 4.10
CA HIS A 148 14.22 8.87 3.35
C HIS A 148 15.41 9.24 4.25
N ARG A 149 16.43 8.36 4.29
CA ARG A 149 17.67 8.59 5.04
C ARG A 149 18.88 8.20 4.20
N LYS A 150 19.88 9.07 4.13
CA LYS A 150 21.10 8.86 3.33
C LYS A 150 21.89 7.60 3.74
N LYS A 151 21.84 7.22 5.03
CA LYS A 151 22.60 6.10 5.61
C LYS A 151 21.75 4.82 5.79
N SER A 152 20.47 4.81 5.39
CA SER A 152 19.63 3.62 5.45
C SER A 152 19.79 2.75 4.21
N HIS A 153 19.27 1.52 4.27
CA HIS A 153 19.26 0.63 3.11
C HIS A 153 18.47 1.25 1.96
N LYS A 154 18.91 1.01 0.72
CA LYS A 154 18.25 1.54 -0.50
C LYS A 154 16.81 1.03 -0.72
N ILE A 155 16.30 0.14 0.15
CA ILE A 155 14.94 -0.42 0.04
C ILE A 155 13.87 0.67 0.08
N VAL A 156 14.05 1.71 0.92
CA VAL A 156 13.17 2.89 0.94
C VAL A 156 13.51 3.78 -0.25
N GLY A 157 14.72 4.35 -0.30
CA GLY A 157 15.26 5.10 -1.42
C GLY A 157 14.26 6.10 -2.03
N ASP A 158 14.02 5.94 -3.33
CA ASP A 158 13.11 6.75 -4.15
C ASP A 158 11.61 6.49 -3.91
N ARG A 159 11.29 5.46 -3.10
CA ARG A 159 9.91 5.18 -2.66
C ARG A 159 9.40 6.17 -1.62
N SER A 160 10.27 6.98 -1.00
CA SER A 160 9.91 8.01 -0.03
C SER A 160 9.78 9.38 -0.66
N TYR A 161 8.74 10.13 -0.31
CA TYR A 161 8.55 11.51 -0.76
C TYR A 161 9.56 12.48 -0.13
N SER A 162 10.10 12.21 1.06
CA SER A 162 10.95 13.17 1.75
C SER A 162 11.74 12.58 2.93
N SER A 163 12.86 13.24 3.26
CA SER A 163 13.56 13.09 4.53
C SER A 163 12.99 13.97 5.65
N ASN A 164 12.12 14.93 5.33
CA ASN A 164 11.43 15.78 6.31
C ASN A 164 10.08 15.14 6.67
N LYS A 165 9.90 14.77 7.94
CA LYS A 165 8.71 14.09 8.45
C LYS A 165 7.40 14.86 8.24
N LYS A 166 7.42 16.19 8.40
CA LYS A 166 6.22 17.03 8.21
C LYS A 166 5.82 17.08 6.74
N LEU A 167 6.81 17.23 5.85
CA LEU A 167 6.59 17.24 4.41
C LEU A 167 6.10 15.86 3.92
N LEU A 168 6.75 14.79 4.36
CA LEU A 168 6.35 13.41 4.06
C LEU A 168 4.90 13.15 4.48
N SER A 169 4.55 13.51 5.70
CA SER A 169 3.19 13.40 6.25
C SER A 169 2.18 14.15 5.37
N LYS A 170 2.47 15.41 5.01
CA LYS A 170 1.59 16.27 4.21
C LYS A 170 1.38 15.74 2.79
N ILE A 171 2.44 15.31 2.11
CA ILE A 171 2.31 14.73 0.76
C ILE A 171 1.54 13.41 0.84
N GLY A 172 1.78 12.61 1.88
CA GLY A 172 1.02 11.38 2.12
C GLY A 172 -0.48 11.61 2.24
N ASP A 173 -0.92 12.65 2.97
CA ASP A 173 -2.33 13.03 3.06
C ASP A 173 -2.91 13.41 1.70
N ILE A 174 -2.19 14.23 0.92
CA ILE A 174 -2.61 14.63 -0.44
C ILE A 174 -2.75 13.40 -1.34
N ALA A 175 -1.81 12.48 -1.30
CA ALA A 175 -1.86 11.25 -2.10
C ALA A 175 -3.06 10.37 -1.72
N ILE A 176 -3.30 10.16 -0.41
CA ILE A 176 -4.45 9.41 0.10
C ILE A 176 -5.75 10.03 -0.40
N ASP A 177 -5.93 11.34 -0.21
CA ASP A 177 -7.15 12.04 -0.62
C ASP A 177 -7.38 11.93 -2.14
N LYS A 178 -6.33 12.10 -2.96
CA LYS A 178 -6.45 11.98 -4.43
C LYS A 178 -6.83 10.55 -4.88
N PHE A 179 -6.27 9.50 -4.28
CA PHE A 179 -6.68 8.12 -4.58
C PHE A 179 -8.12 7.86 -4.15
N HIS A 180 -8.54 8.32 -2.97
CA HIS A 180 -9.92 8.17 -2.47
C HIS A 180 -10.92 8.89 -3.37
N GLN A 181 -10.64 10.12 -3.82
CA GLN A 181 -11.46 10.86 -4.79
C GLN A 181 -11.62 10.10 -6.12
N ASN A 182 -10.65 9.25 -6.47
CA ASN A 182 -10.69 8.39 -7.64
C ASN A 182 -11.18 6.96 -7.34
N ARG A 183 -11.83 6.73 -6.20
CA ARG A 183 -12.44 5.45 -5.77
C ARG A 183 -11.44 4.30 -5.66
N ILE A 184 -10.20 4.59 -5.28
CA ILE A 184 -9.17 3.61 -4.94
C ILE A 184 -8.86 3.73 -3.45
N GLY A 185 -9.05 2.63 -2.71
CA GLY A 185 -8.63 2.52 -1.32
C GLY A 185 -7.10 2.57 -1.20
N THR A 186 -6.60 2.99 -0.04
CA THR A 186 -5.16 3.15 0.20
C THR A 186 -4.70 2.35 1.41
N VAL A 187 -3.43 1.90 1.36
CA VAL A 187 -2.74 1.23 2.48
C VAL A 187 -1.46 2.01 2.77
N MET A 188 -1.40 2.70 3.90
CA MET A 188 -0.15 3.35 4.30
C MET A 188 0.88 2.32 4.78
N LYS A 189 2.15 2.50 4.44
CA LYS A 189 3.22 1.55 4.75
C LYS A 189 4.59 2.21 4.91
N HIS A 190 5.51 1.60 5.66
CA HIS A 190 5.44 0.36 6.44
C HIS A 190 5.44 0.73 7.93
N ILE A 191 4.30 0.59 8.58
CA ILE A 191 4.13 0.95 9.99
C ILE A 191 5.10 0.15 10.86
N PRO A 192 5.72 0.76 11.86
CA PRO A 192 5.62 2.16 12.29
C PRO A 192 6.68 3.09 11.65
N GLY A 193 7.38 2.66 10.60
CA GLY A 193 8.39 3.42 9.86
C GLY A 193 9.67 2.63 9.61
N HIS A 194 9.92 2.31 8.35
CA HIS A 194 11.05 1.48 7.89
C HIS A 194 12.33 2.29 7.59
N GLY A 195 12.28 3.63 7.76
CA GLY A 195 13.34 4.56 7.34
C GLY A 195 14.69 4.37 8.02
N LEU A 196 14.74 3.75 9.21
CA LEU A 196 15.96 3.47 9.96
C LEU A 196 16.60 2.11 9.65
N ALA A 197 15.93 1.25 8.88
CA ALA A 197 16.44 -0.08 8.57
C ALA A 197 17.74 0.00 7.77
N LYS A 198 18.76 -0.71 8.23
CA LYS A 198 20.08 -0.81 7.59
C LYS A 198 20.21 -2.01 6.67
N VAL A 199 19.25 -2.92 6.71
CA VAL A 199 19.17 -4.14 5.91
C VAL A 199 17.77 -4.30 5.33
N ASP A 200 17.66 -5.08 4.27
CA ASP A 200 16.38 -5.42 3.67
C ASP A 200 15.67 -6.46 4.53
N SER A 201 14.43 -6.15 4.95
CA SER A 201 13.61 -7.03 5.79
C SER A 201 13.18 -8.33 5.10
N HIS A 202 13.30 -8.43 3.77
CA HIS A 202 13.06 -9.68 3.04
C HIS A 202 14.18 -10.71 3.22
N TYR A 203 15.38 -10.26 3.59
CA TYR A 203 16.55 -11.14 3.76
C TYR A 203 16.99 -11.23 5.21
N ARG A 204 16.82 -10.19 6.01
CA ARG A 204 17.29 -10.12 7.40
C ARG A 204 16.44 -9.17 8.22
N LEU A 205 16.01 -9.60 9.41
CA LEU A 205 15.22 -8.76 10.31
C LEU A 205 16.03 -7.51 10.76
N PRO A 206 15.60 -6.29 10.36
CA PRO A 206 16.28 -5.07 10.74
C PRO A 206 16.06 -4.76 12.21
N ASN A 207 17.15 -4.49 12.94
CA ASN A 207 17.10 -4.01 14.31
C ASN A 207 17.17 -2.47 14.33
N ILE A 208 16.17 -1.85 14.96
CA ILE A 208 16.06 -0.39 15.14
C ILE A 208 16.45 -0.04 16.58
N ASP A 209 17.66 0.52 16.72
CA ASP A 209 18.22 0.91 18.02
C ASP A 209 17.93 2.39 18.31
N LYS A 210 16.66 2.74 18.54
CA LYS A 210 16.19 4.07 18.94
C LYS A 210 15.16 3.94 20.06
N ASP A 211 15.16 4.93 20.98
CA ASP A 211 14.16 5.03 22.03
C ASP A 211 12.79 5.49 21.50
N LEU A 212 11.75 5.28 22.30
CA LEU A 212 10.38 5.60 21.94
C LEU A 212 10.16 7.09 21.68
N LYS A 213 10.84 7.97 22.43
CA LYS A 213 10.73 9.43 22.27
C LYS A 213 11.22 9.86 20.90
N TYR A 214 12.39 9.37 20.48
CA TYR A 214 12.94 9.62 19.14
C TYR A 214 12.01 9.09 18.04
N LEU A 215 11.52 7.85 18.18
CA LEU A 215 10.67 7.21 17.17
C LEU A 215 9.34 7.95 17.00
N LYS A 216 8.65 8.30 18.09
CA LYS A 216 7.41 9.10 18.06
C LYS A 216 7.62 10.45 17.39
N GLN A 217 8.76 11.09 17.66
CA GLN A 217 9.09 12.39 17.08
C GLN A 217 9.50 12.32 15.60
N ASN A 218 9.94 11.18 15.10
CA ASN A 218 10.50 11.04 13.76
C ASN A 218 9.77 10.01 12.88
N ASP A 219 10.12 8.73 13.04
CA ASP A 219 9.70 7.69 12.08
C ASP A 219 8.21 7.34 12.20
N PHE A 220 7.63 7.42 13.41
CA PHE A 220 6.21 7.20 13.63
C PHE A 220 5.34 8.39 13.22
N TYR A 221 5.92 9.60 13.23
CA TYR A 221 5.19 10.85 12.97
C TYR A 221 4.38 10.84 11.66
N PRO A 222 4.91 10.38 10.50
CA PRO A 222 4.17 10.42 9.25
C PRO A 222 2.92 9.55 9.23
N PHE A 223 2.79 8.58 10.14
CA PHE A 223 1.66 7.64 10.20
C PHE A 223 0.50 8.13 11.08
N PHE A 224 0.69 9.17 11.90
CA PHE A 224 -0.38 9.65 12.78
C PHE A 224 -1.50 10.34 12.01
N LYS A 225 -2.76 10.07 12.45
CA LYS A 225 -3.99 10.73 11.95
C LYS A 225 -4.17 10.65 10.44
N LYS A 226 -3.82 9.53 9.81
CA LYS A 226 -4.02 9.29 8.38
C LYS A 226 -5.42 8.75 8.09
N LYS A 227 -5.94 9.13 6.89
CA LYS A 227 -7.24 8.64 6.38
C LYS A 227 -7.10 7.39 5.51
N ALA A 228 -5.91 6.78 5.42
CA ALA A 228 -5.74 5.51 4.71
C ALA A 228 -6.66 4.44 5.31
N ILE A 229 -7.26 3.61 4.45
CA ILE A 229 -8.22 2.60 4.87
C ILE A 229 -7.55 1.50 5.69
N LEU A 230 -6.31 1.15 5.31
CA LEU A 230 -5.50 0.09 5.91
C LEU A 230 -4.10 0.59 6.21
N GLY A 231 -3.41 -0.14 7.08
CA GLY A 231 -1.98 0.01 7.33
C GLY A 231 -1.27 -1.33 7.14
N MET A 232 -0.10 -1.30 6.51
CA MET A 232 0.79 -2.44 6.38
C MET A 232 1.95 -2.27 7.34
N THR A 233 2.14 -3.24 8.24
CA THR A 233 3.26 -3.26 9.18
C THR A 233 4.57 -3.66 8.48
N GLY A 234 5.67 -3.10 8.95
CA GLY A 234 7.01 -3.47 8.51
C GLY A 234 7.60 -4.55 9.44
N HIS A 235 8.36 -5.49 8.87
CA HIS A 235 9.09 -6.48 9.67
C HIS A 235 10.31 -5.81 10.32
N LEU A 236 10.16 -5.29 11.53
CA LEU A 236 11.17 -4.53 12.26
C LEU A 236 11.28 -5.00 13.71
N LEU A 237 12.49 -5.04 14.23
CA LEU A 237 12.77 -5.32 15.64
C LEU A 237 13.14 -4.03 16.36
N PHE A 238 12.46 -3.72 17.46
CA PHE A 238 12.69 -2.54 18.29
C PHE A 238 13.19 -2.97 19.69
N LYS A 239 14.45 -3.41 19.78
CA LYS A 239 15.03 -3.95 21.04
C LYS A 239 14.90 -3.02 22.25
N LYS A 240 14.95 -1.69 22.04
CA LYS A 240 14.77 -0.73 23.14
C LYS A 240 13.32 -0.56 23.59
N LEU A 241 12.35 -1.00 22.79
CA LEU A 241 10.91 -0.98 23.15
C LEU A 241 10.47 -2.30 23.77
N ASP A 242 11.02 -3.38 23.25
CA ASP A 242 10.77 -4.73 23.76
C ASP A 242 12.10 -5.51 23.87
N PRO A 243 12.80 -5.41 25.00
CA PRO A 243 14.09 -6.09 25.19
C PRO A 243 13.95 -7.60 25.37
N ILE A 244 12.76 -8.10 25.70
CA ILE A 244 12.49 -9.50 26.03
C ILE A 244 12.23 -10.30 24.75
N ASN A 245 11.43 -9.77 23.84
CA ASN A 245 11.02 -10.47 22.63
C ASN A 245 11.92 -10.09 21.43
N ASN A 246 12.63 -11.06 20.91
CA ASN A 246 13.46 -10.92 19.70
C ASN A 246 12.66 -11.23 18.42
N VAL A 247 11.39 -10.86 18.38
CA VAL A 247 10.49 -11.08 17.22
C VAL A 247 10.13 -9.77 16.54
N SER A 248 9.70 -9.86 15.30
CA SER A 248 9.17 -8.70 14.57
C SER A 248 7.88 -8.21 15.23
N HIS A 249 7.72 -6.89 15.36
CA HIS A 249 6.50 -6.25 15.85
C HIS A 249 5.49 -5.99 14.71
N SER A 250 5.51 -6.79 13.67
CA SER A 250 4.60 -6.72 12.51
C SER A 250 3.46 -7.72 12.61
#